data_ee7167c960c5167ae89119446083902e
#
_entry.id   ee7167c960c5167ae89119446083902e
#
_cell.length_a   1.000
_cell.length_b   1.000
_cell.length_c   1.000
_cell.angle_alpha   90.00
_cell.angle_beta   90.00
_cell.angle_gamma   90.00
#
_symmetry.space_group_name_H-M   'P 1'
#
loop_
_entity.id
_entity.type
_entity.pdbx_description
1 polymer ?
#
loop_
_entity_poly.entity_id
_entity_poly.type
_entity_poly.pdbx_seq_one_letter_code
_entity_poly.pdbx_strand_id
1 'polypeptide(L)'
;MLFPRSHALTPRQRCLIVGAGVAGLVAFSALVYSYERYYRRPNDSFFVGTWRGELECLGENRTGYRFKPDHTYEERFMLGDSESWAQAGKWYAGGDFIYLRHRLDDASGPYDRLELWHIDSMSSDEVRMHYEGLHATLKRAE
;
A
#
# COMPACT_ATOMS: atom_id res chain seq x y z
N MET A 1 -18.79 -49.44 -37.91
CA MET A 1 -18.19 -48.33 -37.13
C MET A 1 -19.02 -47.06 -37.38
N LEU A 2 -19.76 -46.64 -36.35
CA LEU A 2 -20.56 -45.43 -36.41
C LEU A 2 -19.78 -44.27 -35.85
N PHE A 3 -19.37 -43.34 -36.69
CA PHE A 3 -18.72 -42.08 -36.24
C PHE A 3 -19.79 -41.20 -35.58
N PRO A 4 -19.56 -40.64 -34.38
CA PRO A 4 -20.50 -39.74 -33.75
C PRO A 4 -20.61 -38.47 -34.61
N ARG A 5 -21.85 -38.13 -35.00
CA ARG A 5 -22.14 -36.84 -35.69
C ARG A 5 -21.73 -35.69 -34.79
N SER A 6 -20.77 -34.90 -35.24
CA SER A 6 -20.43 -33.62 -34.61
C SER A 6 -21.65 -32.69 -34.70
N HIS A 7 -22.34 -32.44 -33.56
CA HIS A 7 -23.39 -31.44 -33.50
C HIS A 7 -22.76 -30.06 -33.67
N ALA A 8 -22.98 -29.46 -34.83
CA ALA A 8 -22.58 -28.07 -35.05
C ALA A 8 -23.35 -27.16 -34.11
N LEU A 9 -22.65 -26.33 -33.36
CA LEU A 9 -23.24 -25.34 -32.43
C LEU A 9 -24.15 -24.36 -33.19
N THR A 10 -25.32 -24.06 -32.64
CA THR A 10 -26.21 -23.05 -33.20
C THR A 10 -25.58 -21.65 -33.09
N PRO A 11 -25.98 -20.70 -33.95
CA PRO A 11 -25.47 -19.32 -33.88
C PRO A 11 -25.61 -18.69 -32.50
N ARG A 12 -26.70 -18.94 -31.79
CA ARG A 12 -26.93 -18.48 -30.40
C ARG A 12 -25.96 -19.09 -29.41
N GLN A 13 -25.64 -20.37 -29.52
CA GLN A 13 -24.65 -21.05 -28.67
C GLN A 13 -23.24 -20.50 -28.92
N ARG A 14 -22.90 -20.21 -30.18
CA ARG A 14 -21.61 -19.57 -30.51
C ARG A 14 -21.49 -18.17 -29.91
N CYS A 15 -22.53 -17.33 -30.01
CA CYS A 15 -22.55 -16.01 -29.38
C CYS A 15 -22.42 -16.07 -27.85
N LEU A 16 -23.11 -17.03 -27.20
CA LEU A 16 -23.02 -17.22 -25.76
C LEU A 16 -21.61 -17.66 -25.32
N ILE A 17 -20.97 -18.57 -26.05
CA ILE A 17 -19.63 -19.05 -25.76
C ILE A 17 -18.60 -17.91 -25.93
N VAL A 18 -18.71 -17.13 -27.02
CA VAL A 18 -17.83 -15.99 -27.27
C VAL A 18 -18.03 -14.92 -26.19
N GLY A 19 -19.29 -14.60 -25.85
CA GLY A 19 -19.61 -13.63 -24.80
C GLY A 19 -19.08 -14.04 -23.42
N ALA A 20 -19.23 -15.31 -23.06
CA ALA A 20 -18.70 -15.85 -21.81
C ALA A 20 -17.15 -15.84 -21.80
N GLY A 21 -16.52 -16.13 -22.93
CA GLY A 21 -15.06 -16.07 -23.07
C GLY A 21 -14.51 -14.66 -22.90
N VAL A 22 -15.16 -13.66 -23.52
CA VAL A 22 -14.77 -12.25 -23.38
C VAL A 22 -14.97 -11.76 -21.95
N ALA A 23 -16.11 -12.06 -21.34
CA ALA A 23 -16.37 -11.69 -19.93
C ALA A 23 -15.35 -12.33 -18.97
N GLY A 24 -15.00 -13.60 -19.19
CA GLY A 24 -13.96 -14.29 -18.42
C GLY A 24 -12.58 -13.65 -18.55
N LEU A 25 -12.19 -13.26 -19.76
CA LEU A 25 -10.93 -12.56 -20.03
C LEU A 25 -10.87 -11.19 -19.32
N VAL A 26 -11.96 -10.41 -19.38
CA VAL A 26 -12.03 -9.11 -18.71
C VAL A 26 -11.93 -9.27 -17.19
N ALA A 27 -12.69 -10.22 -16.61
CA ALA A 27 -12.64 -10.50 -15.18
C ALA A 27 -11.25 -10.97 -14.73
N PHE A 28 -10.59 -11.85 -15.50
CA PHE A 28 -9.25 -12.32 -15.23
C PHE A 28 -8.22 -11.19 -15.31
N SER A 29 -8.32 -10.34 -16.35
CA SER A 29 -7.43 -9.18 -16.51
C SER A 29 -7.58 -8.18 -15.36
N ALA A 30 -8.82 -7.94 -14.90
CA ALA A 30 -9.07 -7.07 -13.75
C ALA A 30 -8.50 -7.66 -12.45
N LEU A 31 -8.61 -8.99 -12.25
CA LEU A 31 -8.02 -9.69 -11.11
C LEU A 31 -6.49 -9.62 -11.13
N VAL A 32 -5.86 -9.88 -12.27
CA VAL A 32 -4.40 -9.78 -12.43
C VAL A 32 -3.93 -8.36 -12.18
N TYR A 33 -4.61 -7.36 -12.76
CA TYR A 33 -4.29 -5.95 -12.54
C TYR A 33 -4.38 -5.56 -11.07
N SER A 34 -5.47 -5.97 -10.39
CA SER A 34 -5.65 -5.70 -8.96
C SER A 34 -4.58 -6.38 -8.12
N TYR A 35 -4.24 -7.63 -8.44
CA TYR A 35 -3.19 -8.37 -7.75
C TYR A 35 -1.82 -7.70 -7.93
N GLU A 36 -1.45 -7.35 -9.17
CA GLU A 36 -0.20 -6.65 -9.47
C GLU A 36 -0.13 -5.29 -8.75
N ARG A 37 -1.24 -4.57 -8.73
CA ARG A 37 -1.30 -3.23 -8.13
C ARG A 37 -1.24 -3.26 -6.61
N TYR A 38 -1.96 -4.18 -5.96
CA TYR A 38 -2.17 -4.14 -4.51
C TYR A 38 -1.36 -5.18 -3.72
N TYR A 39 -0.92 -6.28 -4.37
CA TYR A 39 -0.29 -7.38 -3.64
C TYR A 39 1.13 -7.71 -4.09
N ARG A 40 1.45 -7.54 -5.37
CA ARG A 40 2.72 -8.01 -5.94
C ARG A 40 3.88 -7.03 -5.80
N ARG A 41 3.65 -5.79 -5.40
CA ARG A 41 4.74 -4.85 -5.11
C ARG A 41 4.97 -4.82 -3.60
N PRO A 42 5.69 -5.77 -3.02
CA PRO A 42 6.16 -5.63 -1.65
C PRO A 42 7.21 -4.52 -1.65
N ASN A 43 6.78 -3.32 -1.32
CA ASN A 43 7.69 -2.19 -1.14
C ASN A 43 8.35 -2.22 0.24
N ASP A 44 8.15 -3.29 1.01
CA ASP A 44 8.66 -3.42 2.37
C ASP A 44 10.16 -3.18 2.43
N SER A 45 10.95 -3.85 1.56
CA SER A 45 12.40 -3.68 1.51
C SER A 45 12.83 -2.26 1.15
N PHE A 46 12.03 -1.57 0.35
CA PHE A 46 12.26 -0.18 0.01
C PHE A 46 12.10 0.73 1.23
N PHE A 47 11.04 0.52 2.02
CA PHE A 47 10.76 1.37 3.18
C PHE A 47 11.65 1.09 4.38
N VAL A 48 12.22 -0.11 4.51
CA VAL A 48 13.13 -0.42 5.63
C VAL A 48 14.27 0.60 5.71
N GLY A 49 14.40 1.23 6.87
CA GLY A 49 15.38 2.27 7.12
C GLY A 49 14.80 3.49 7.80
N THR A 50 15.60 4.56 7.85
CA THR A 50 15.20 5.83 8.46
C THR A 50 14.81 6.82 7.39
N TRP A 51 13.65 7.43 7.60
CA TRP A 51 13.08 8.43 6.71
C TRP A 51 12.81 9.70 7.51
N ARG A 52 13.18 10.84 6.94
CA ARG A 52 12.96 12.15 7.53
C ARG A 52 12.30 13.05 6.51
N GLY A 53 11.44 13.92 6.96
CA GLY A 53 10.78 14.77 6.00
C GLY A 53 9.86 15.78 6.61
N GLU A 54 8.95 16.18 5.77
CA GLU A 54 8.04 17.27 5.97
C GLU A 54 6.62 16.72 5.94
N LEU A 55 5.85 17.08 6.95
CA LEU A 55 4.41 16.94 6.95
C LEU A 55 3.84 18.35 6.84
N GLU A 56 2.97 18.58 5.88
CA GLU A 56 2.48 19.92 5.52
C GLU A 56 1.98 20.74 6.71
N CYS A 57 1.40 20.08 7.72
CA CYS A 57 0.90 20.74 8.92
C CYS A 57 1.95 20.98 10.02
N LEU A 58 3.12 20.35 9.97
CA LEU A 58 4.15 20.41 11.01
C LEU A 58 5.42 21.19 10.60
N GLY A 59 5.56 21.51 9.31
CA GLY A 59 6.73 22.18 8.75
C GLY A 59 7.93 21.27 8.50
N GLU A 60 9.02 21.87 8.01
CA GLU A 60 10.20 21.16 7.55
C GLU A 60 10.88 20.33 8.64
N ASN A 61 11.33 19.13 8.28
CA ASN A 61 12.16 18.23 9.08
C ASN A 61 11.63 17.85 10.48
N ARG A 62 10.33 18.00 10.73
CA ARG A 62 9.73 17.64 12.02
C ARG A 62 9.17 16.23 12.07
N THR A 63 8.97 15.60 10.92
CA THR A 63 8.46 14.24 10.80
C THR A 63 9.59 13.27 10.49
N GLY A 64 9.50 12.08 11.03
CA GLY A 64 10.41 10.99 10.70
C GLY A 64 9.87 9.65 11.13
N TYR A 65 10.20 8.65 10.33
CA TYR A 65 9.84 7.27 10.56
C TYR A 65 11.06 6.39 10.45
N ARG A 66 11.17 5.40 11.32
CA ARG A 66 12.17 4.34 11.23
C ARG A 66 11.43 3.02 11.07
N PHE A 67 11.38 2.52 9.85
CA PHE A 67 10.74 1.26 9.51
C PHE A 67 11.72 0.10 9.68
N LYS A 68 11.34 -0.88 10.48
CA LYS A 68 12.18 -2.05 10.80
C LYS A 68 11.74 -3.26 9.96
N PRO A 69 12.65 -4.22 9.69
CA PRO A 69 12.34 -5.43 8.91
C PRO A 69 11.29 -6.35 9.57
N ASP A 70 11.07 -6.21 10.88
CA ASP A 70 10.07 -6.96 11.64
C ASP A 70 8.67 -6.33 11.58
N HIS A 71 8.47 -5.38 10.66
CA HIS A 71 7.25 -4.61 10.48
C HIS A 71 6.84 -3.75 11.68
N THR A 72 7.75 -3.47 12.59
CA THR A 72 7.56 -2.41 13.60
C THR A 72 8.13 -1.11 13.10
N TYR A 73 7.64 0.03 13.60
CA TYR A 73 8.19 1.32 13.28
C TYR A 73 8.25 2.24 14.49
N GLU A 74 9.15 3.20 14.41
CA GLU A 74 9.34 4.26 15.36
C GLU A 74 9.01 5.59 14.70
N GLU A 75 8.38 6.48 15.45
CA GLU A 75 8.19 7.87 15.07
C GLU A 75 9.20 8.76 15.77
N ARG A 76 9.60 9.79 15.03
CA ARG A 76 10.48 10.84 15.52
C ARG A 76 9.69 11.96 16.17
N PHE A 77 10.14 12.42 17.32
CA PHE A 77 9.68 13.67 17.88
C PHE A 77 10.84 14.54 18.33
N MET A 78 10.56 15.83 18.36
CA MET A 78 11.51 16.83 18.85
C MET A 78 11.11 17.25 20.26
N LEU A 79 12.02 17.09 21.20
CA LEU A 79 11.92 17.61 22.57
C LEU A 79 12.88 18.79 22.70
N GLY A 80 12.40 20.00 22.37
CA GLY A 80 13.27 21.16 22.14
C GLY A 80 14.21 20.91 20.96
N ASP A 81 15.51 21.00 21.16
CA ASP A 81 16.54 20.73 20.15
C ASP A 81 16.98 19.26 20.09
N SER A 82 16.46 18.42 20.99
CA SER A 82 16.83 17.01 21.05
C SER A 82 15.88 16.15 20.26
N GLU A 83 16.44 15.26 19.41
CA GLU A 83 15.71 14.24 18.67
C GLU A 83 15.46 13.01 19.54
N SER A 84 14.23 12.53 19.57
CA SER A 84 13.84 11.28 20.22
C SER A 84 13.03 10.41 19.29
N TRP A 85 13.10 9.08 19.51
CA TRP A 85 12.38 8.08 18.73
C TRP A 85 11.57 7.20 19.69
N ALA A 86 10.32 6.98 19.39
CA ALA A 86 9.51 6.02 20.14
C ALA A 86 8.81 5.04 19.22
N GLN A 87 8.69 3.83 19.71
CA GLN A 87 7.92 2.81 19.02
C GLN A 87 6.46 3.25 18.91
N ALA A 88 5.97 3.36 17.67
CA ALA A 88 4.63 3.83 17.38
C ALA A 88 3.67 2.70 17.01
N GLY A 89 4.16 1.64 16.36
CA GLY A 89 3.27 0.55 15.97
C GLY A 89 3.84 -0.42 14.96
N LYS A 90 2.96 -0.89 14.06
CA LYS A 90 3.30 -1.77 12.96
C LYS A 90 3.03 -1.12 11.62
N TRP A 91 3.77 -1.53 10.61
CA TRP A 91 3.64 -1.02 9.26
C TRP A 91 3.65 -2.14 8.22
N TYR A 92 3.04 -1.86 7.07
CA TYR A 92 3.07 -2.70 5.88
C TYR A 92 3.05 -1.80 4.65
N ALA A 93 3.79 -2.16 3.60
CA ALA A 93 3.74 -1.47 2.33
C ALA A 93 3.33 -2.43 1.21
N GLY A 94 2.40 -2.03 0.38
CA GLY A 94 1.93 -2.85 -0.73
C GLY A 94 1.23 -2.01 -1.80
N GLY A 95 1.59 -2.23 -3.06
CA GLY A 95 1.06 -1.44 -4.16
C GLY A 95 1.41 0.04 -4.02
N ASP A 96 0.39 0.89 -4.01
CA ASP A 96 0.53 2.33 -3.91
C ASP A 96 0.21 2.84 -2.49
N PHE A 97 0.32 1.98 -1.47
CA PHE A 97 -0.06 2.33 -0.10
C PHE A 97 0.99 1.90 0.91
N ILE A 98 1.09 2.68 1.99
CA ILE A 98 1.72 2.28 3.23
C ILE A 98 0.68 2.32 4.35
N TYR A 99 0.60 1.24 5.11
CA TYR A 99 -0.33 1.08 6.23
C TYR A 99 0.44 1.28 7.52
N LEU A 100 0.02 2.24 8.33
CA LEU A 100 0.55 2.46 9.66
C LEU A 100 -0.54 2.11 10.68
N ARG A 101 -0.24 1.15 11.55
CA ARG A 101 -1.13 0.75 12.63
C ARG A 101 -0.54 1.21 13.95
N HIS A 102 -1.08 2.28 14.49
CA HIS A 102 -0.70 2.80 15.79
C HIS A 102 -1.44 2.07 16.91
N ARG A 103 -0.76 1.84 18.01
CA ARG A 103 -1.40 1.49 19.26
C ARG A 103 -1.41 2.73 20.14
N LEU A 104 -2.58 3.23 20.38
CA LEU A 104 -2.79 4.41 21.21
C LEU A 104 -3.48 4.00 22.51
N ASP A 105 -3.11 4.65 23.60
CA ASP A 105 -3.75 4.49 24.90
C ASP A 105 -4.47 5.79 25.24
N ASP A 106 -5.77 5.74 25.46
CA ASP A 106 -6.58 6.85 25.95
C ASP A 106 -7.31 6.50 27.25
N ALA A 107 -8.15 7.41 27.73
CA ALA A 107 -8.90 7.22 28.97
C ALA A 107 -9.88 6.02 28.93
N SER A 108 -10.24 5.54 27.74
CA SER A 108 -11.12 4.36 27.56
C SER A 108 -10.34 3.05 27.38
N GLY A 109 -9.01 3.11 27.31
CA GLY A 109 -8.11 1.98 27.15
C GLY A 109 -7.37 1.98 25.80
N PRO A 110 -6.56 0.94 25.55
CA PRO A 110 -5.78 0.86 24.32
C PRO A 110 -6.67 0.62 23.11
N TYR A 111 -6.44 1.36 22.04
CA TYR A 111 -7.09 1.15 20.75
C TYR A 111 -6.08 1.20 19.60
N ASP A 112 -6.42 0.55 18.51
CA ASP A 112 -5.61 0.56 17.29
C ASP A 112 -6.18 1.59 16.32
N ARG A 113 -5.33 2.52 15.86
CA ARG A 113 -5.62 3.44 14.76
C ARG A 113 -4.89 2.97 13.52
N LEU A 114 -5.61 2.81 12.42
CA LEU A 114 -5.07 2.48 11.12
C LEU A 114 -5.02 3.74 10.25
N GLU A 115 -3.84 4.07 9.76
CA GLU A 115 -3.63 5.11 8.76
C GLU A 115 -3.23 4.47 7.44
N LEU A 116 -3.91 4.85 6.37
CA LEU A 116 -3.66 4.39 5.03
C LEU A 116 -3.09 5.54 4.20
N TRP A 117 -1.78 5.62 4.11
CA TRP A 117 -1.08 6.61 3.31
C TRP A 117 -0.99 6.17 1.86
N HIS A 118 -1.51 6.96 0.95
CA HIS A 118 -1.40 6.73 -0.48
C HIS A 118 -0.07 7.28 -0.99
N ILE A 119 0.67 6.49 -1.75
CA ILE A 119 1.95 6.87 -2.34
C ILE A 119 1.69 7.55 -3.68
N ASP A 120 1.99 8.83 -3.77
CA ASP A 120 1.83 9.63 -4.99
C ASP A 120 3.00 9.43 -5.95
N SER A 121 4.21 9.40 -5.39
CA SER A 121 5.43 9.14 -6.16
C SER A 121 6.53 8.56 -5.26
N MET A 122 7.43 7.82 -5.87
CA MET A 122 8.53 7.14 -5.20
C MET A 122 9.77 7.15 -6.09
N SER A 123 10.90 7.56 -5.53
CA SER A 123 12.24 7.46 -6.12
C SER A 123 13.17 6.67 -5.20
N SER A 124 14.45 6.56 -5.50
CA SER A 124 15.41 5.80 -4.69
C SER A 124 15.50 6.28 -3.23
N ASP A 125 15.29 7.56 -3.01
CA ASP A 125 15.58 8.27 -1.76
C ASP A 125 14.45 9.21 -1.30
N GLU A 126 13.37 9.33 -2.07
CA GLU A 126 12.24 10.20 -1.75
C GLU A 126 10.91 9.49 -1.97
N VAL A 127 9.98 9.68 -1.06
CA VAL A 127 8.58 9.24 -1.16
C VAL A 127 7.68 10.44 -0.89
N ARG A 128 6.72 10.65 -1.78
CA ARG A 128 5.61 11.58 -1.56
C ARG A 128 4.34 10.79 -1.35
N MET A 129 3.61 11.12 -0.33
CA MET A 129 2.39 10.40 0.05
C MET A 129 1.37 11.35 0.68
N HIS A 130 0.12 10.91 0.70
CA HIS A 130 -0.95 11.67 1.36
C HIS A 130 -1.90 10.76 2.15
N TYR A 131 -2.51 11.33 3.18
CA TYR A 131 -3.52 10.71 4.01
C TYR A 131 -4.53 11.77 4.48
N GLU A 132 -5.81 11.57 4.19
CA GLU A 132 -6.92 12.47 4.59
C GLU A 132 -6.66 13.96 4.30
N GLY A 133 -6.03 14.26 3.16
CA GLY A 133 -5.69 15.63 2.77
C GLY A 133 -4.40 16.18 3.37
N LEU A 134 -3.69 15.41 4.18
CA LEU A 134 -2.34 15.72 4.64
C LEU A 134 -1.32 15.18 3.63
N HIS A 135 -0.37 16.00 3.24
CA HIS A 135 0.73 15.59 2.37
C HIS A 135 2.04 15.47 3.13
N ALA A 136 2.77 14.43 2.84
CA ALA A 136 4.10 14.19 3.41
C ALA A 136 5.12 13.93 2.29
N THR A 137 6.30 14.50 2.45
CA THR A 137 7.47 14.21 1.63
C THR A 137 8.56 13.68 2.55
N LEU A 138 8.92 12.43 2.37
CA LEU A 138 9.96 11.76 3.15
C LEU A 138 11.19 11.53 2.30
N LYS A 139 12.37 11.79 2.85
CA LYS A 139 13.66 11.48 2.26
C LYS A 139 14.40 10.47 3.12
N ARG A 140 15.10 9.56 2.47
CA ARG A 140 15.91 8.57 3.16
C ARG A 140 17.04 9.28 3.91
N ALA A 141 17.14 9.04 5.20
CA ALA A 141 18.26 9.50 5.99
C ALA A 141 19.43 8.49 5.87
N GLU A 142 20.62 9.00 5.67
CA GLU A 142 21.84 8.19 5.68
C GLU A 142 22.15 7.59 7.06
#